data_b58d2f299d2f9b6b15193b8ed5756b72
#
_entry.id   b58d2f299d2f9b6b15193b8ed5756b72
#
_cell.length_a   1.000
_cell.length_b   1.000
_cell.length_c   1.000
_cell.angle_alpha   90.00
_cell.angle_beta   90.00
_cell.angle_gamma   90.00
#
_symmetry.space_group_name_H-M   'P 1'
#
loop_
_entity.id
_entity.type
_entity.pdbx_description
1 polymer ?
#
loop_
_entity_poly.entity_id
_entity_poly.type
_entity_poly.pdbx_seq_one_letter_code
_entity_poly.pdbx_strand_id
1 'polypeptide(L)'
;KTPYINHLQMVVDLIKKSGVTDNDIQSIGWLHDTIEDTPTDFDEIKDEFGLHIAKCVTALTKDMRIEKQKRERLYVIGLKKAHWHVKLVKICDITANILDLENTSYSKKEKINHWKGKKPYLIAIKHGLIKNNKKIPDLKIIFDKLNYGLAKFGQSPVSI
;
A
#
# COMPACT_ATOMS: atom_id res chain seq x y z
N LYS A 1 -19.74 -7.08 0.43
CA LYS A 1 -18.63 -6.14 0.65
C LYS A 1 -17.74 -6.65 1.77
N THR A 2 -16.45 -6.81 1.52
CA THR A 2 -15.50 -7.29 2.52
C THR A 2 -15.41 -6.31 3.69
N PRO A 3 -15.54 -6.75 4.97
CA PRO A 3 -15.32 -5.87 6.10
C PRO A 3 -13.91 -5.23 6.06
N TYR A 4 -13.82 -3.95 6.45
CA TYR A 4 -12.59 -3.19 6.37
C TYR A 4 -11.41 -3.80 7.16
N ILE A 5 -11.71 -4.42 8.31
CA ILE A 5 -10.67 -5.11 9.10
C ILE A 5 -10.00 -6.24 8.31
N ASN A 6 -10.71 -6.88 7.40
CA ASN A 6 -10.15 -7.94 6.56
C ASN A 6 -9.11 -7.39 5.57
N HIS A 7 -9.31 -6.15 5.08
CA HIS A 7 -8.31 -5.48 4.26
C HIS A 7 -7.01 -5.25 5.05
N LEU A 8 -7.11 -4.71 6.26
CA LEU A 8 -5.95 -4.50 7.12
C LEU A 8 -5.22 -5.81 7.43
N GLN A 9 -5.98 -6.86 7.76
CA GLN A 9 -5.41 -8.19 8.00
C GLN A 9 -4.68 -8.71 6.76
N MET A 10 -5.26 -8.57 5.57
CA MET A 10 -4.63 -8.99 4.33
C MET A 10 -3.33 -8.24 4.06
N VAL A 11 -3.28 -6.93 4.30
CA VAL A 11 -2.05 -6.14 4.17
C VAL A 11 -0.96 -6.67 5.09
N VAL A 12 -1.28 -6.89 6.36
CA VAL A 12 -0.32 -7.41 7.36
C VAL A 12 0.13 -8.83 6.99
N ASP A 13 -0.77 -9.69 6.53
CA ASP A 13 -0.42 -11.05 6.08
C ASP A 13 0.53 -11.02 4.87
N LEU A 14 0.33 -10.09 3.93
CA LEU A 14 1.24 -9.89 2.81
C LEU A 14 2.60 -9.39 3.27
N ILE A 15 2.67 -8.47 4.24
CA ILE A 15 3.94 -8.04 4.84
C ILE A 15 4.69 -9.25 5.41
N LYS A 16 4.03 -10.12 6.15
CA LYS A 16 4.64 -11.35 6.70
C LYS A 16 5.12 -12.29 5.59
N LYS A 17 4.32 -12.46 4.53
CA LYS A 17 4.67 -13.29 3.37
C LYS A 17 5.86 -12.74 2.58
N SER A 18 6.16 -11.46 2.68
CA SER A 18 7.36 -10.86 2.08
C SER A 18 8.65 -11.26 2.79
N GLY A 19 8.57 -12.02 3.88
CA GLY A 19 9.70 -12.42 4.70
C GLY A 19 10.14 -11.39 5.73
N VAL A 20 9.40 -10.29 5.85
CA VAL A 20 9.68 -9.22 6.82
C VAL A 20 8.87 -9.47 8.09
N THR A 21 9.57 -9.65 9.22
CA THR A 21 8.94 -9.98 10.51
C THR A 21 9.00 -8.84 11.53
N ASP A 22 9.49 -7.67 11.13
CA ASP A 22 9.62 -6.50 11.99
C ASP A 22 8.24 -6.01 12.46
N ASN A 23 8.09 -5.85 13.79
CA ASN A 23 6.84 -5.43 14.40
C ASN A 23 6.43 -4.01 14.02
N ASP A 24 7.40 -3.11 13.80
CA ASP A 24 7.10 -1.74 13.39
C ASP A 24 6.43 -1.70 12.02
N ILE A 25 6.91 -2.52 11.10
CA ILE A 25 6.32 -2.60 9.74
C ILE A 25 4.91 -3.18 9.79
N GLN A 26 4.70 -4.20 10.61
CA GLN A 26 3.36 -4.75 10.83
C GLN A 26 2.41 -3.71 11.43
N SER A 27 2.89 -2.92 12.40
CA SER A 27 2.11 -1.82 12.98
C SER A 27 1.75 -0.76 11.94
N ILE A 28 2.69 -0.41 11.07
CA ILE A 28 2.41 0.51 9.94
C ILE A 28 1.32 -0.08 9.04
N GLY A 29 1.37 -1.38 8.77
CA GLY A 29 0.34 -2.08 8.00
C GLY A 29 -1.05 -1.97 8.61
N TRP A 30 -1.17 -2.18 9.93
CA TRP A 30 -2.43 -2.01 10.65
C TRP A 30 -2.94 -0.56 10.67
N LEU A 31 -2.04 0.41 10.71
CA LEU A 31 -2.37 1.82 10.92
C LEU A 31 -2.41 2.65 9.62
N HIS A 32 -2.06 2.06 8.47
CA HIS A 32 -1.76 2.84 7.26
C HIS A 32 -2.88 3.77 6.78
N ASP A 33 -4.14 3.44 7.05
CA ASP A 33 -5.30 4.28 6.70
C ASP A 33 -5.88 5.05 7.89
N THR A 34 -5.30 4.94 9.07
CA THR A 34 -5.89 5.46 10.31
C THR A 34 -6.07 6.98 10.28
N ILE A 35 -5.06 7.73 9.85
CA ILE A 35 -5.15 9.20 9.78
C ILE A 35 -6.15 9.64 8.72
N GLU A 36 -6.23 8.93 7.59
CA GLU A 36 -7.12 9.26 6.48
C GLU A 36 -8.59 8.98 6.82
N ASP A 37 -8.87 7.88 7.51
CA ASP A 37 -10.21 7.34 7.69
C ASP A 37 -10.81 7.54 9.09
N THR A 38 -10.03 8.04 10.05
CA THR A 38 -10.48 8.25 11.43
C THR A 38 -10.05 9.63 11.95
N PRO A 39 -10.57 10.10 13.10
CA PRO A 39 -10.10 11.33 13.74
C PRO A 39 -8.68 11.26 14.32
N THR A 40 -8.06 10.08 14.36
CA THR A 40 -6.70 9.90 14.88
C THR A 40 -5.69 10.70 14.07
N ASP A 41 -4.82 11.42 14.74
CA ASP A 41 -3.81 12.27 14.12
C ASP A 41 -2.37 11.76 14.30
N PHE A 42 -1.43 12.48 13.71
CA PHE A 42 0.00 12.18 13.81
C PHE A 42 0.49 12.11 15.27
N ASP A 43 0.06 13.04 16.12
CA ASP A 43 0.56 13.12 17.50
C ASP A 43 0.11 11.93 18.33
N GLU A 44 -1.13 11.48 18.16
CA GLU A 44 -1.65 10.28 18.83
C GLU A 44 -0.86 9.03 18.42
N ILE A 45 -0.58 8.84 17.12
CA ILE A 45 0.21 7.71 16.65
C ILE A 45 1.65 7.80 17.16
N LYS A 46 2.25 9.00 17.15
CA LYS A 46 3.60 9.21 17.66
C LYS A 46 3.70 8.86 19.15
N ASP A 47 2.73 9.28 19.95
CA ASP A 47 2.72 9.03 21.40
C ASP A 47 2.56 7.54 21.72
N GLU A 48 1.74 6.81 20.96
CA GLU A 48 1.47 5.37 21.19
C GLU A 48 2.50 4.45 20.54
N PHE A 49 3.01 4.78 19.36
CA PHE A 49 3.82 3.87 18.52
C PHE A 49 5.21 4.42 18.19
N GLY A 50 5.50 5.67 18.50
CA GLY A 50 6.77 6.32 18.22
C GLY A 50 6.82 7.08 16.89
N LEU A 51 7.87 7.91 16.78
CA LEU A 51 8.01 8.86 15.67
C LEU A 51 8.14 8.19 14.30
N HIS A 52 8.89 7.08 14.22
CA HIS A 52 9.10 6.40 12.94
C HIS A 52 7.78 5.88 12.36
N ILE A 53 6.98 5.19 13.17
CA ILE A 53 5.67 4.68 12.74
C ILE A 53 4.75 5.82 12.34
N ALA A 54 4.70 6.90 13.14
CA ALA A 54 3.88 8.07 12.83
C ALA A 54 4.27 8.73 11.50
N LYS A 55 5.56 8.87 11.22
CA LYS A 55 6.05 9.38 9.93
C LYS A 55 5.69 8.47 8.77
N CYS A 56 5.80 7.17 8.94
CA CYS A 56 5.46 6.20 7.90
C CYS A 56 3.96 6.21 7.58
N VAL A 57 3.10 6.23 8.59
CA VAL A 57 1.64 6.33 8.42
C VAL A 57 1.25 7.63 7.74
N THR A 58 1.89 8.75 8.10
CA THR A 58 1.66 10.04 7.45
C THR A 58 2.06 10.02 5.98
N ALA A 59 3.18 9.37 5.63
CA ALA A 59 3.58 9.22 4.24
C ALA A 59 2.61 8.38 3.41
N LEU A 60 1.82 7.53 4.05
CA LEU A 60 0.76 6.70 3.44
C LEU A 60 -0.61 7.42 3.42
N THR A 61 -0.68 8.63 3.95
CA THR A 61 -1.90 9.42 4.10
C THR A 61 -1.93 10.54 3.07
N LYS A 62 -3.06 10.66 2.34
CA LYS A 62 -3.30 11.80 1.44
C LYS A 62 -3.88 12.96 2.25
N ASP A 63 -3.45 14.19 1.96
CA ASP A 63 -4.04 15.39 2.55
C ASP A 63 -5.32 15.76 1.80
N MET A 64 -6.45 15.37 2.36
CA MET A 64 -7.77 15.57 1.75
C MET A 64 -8.21 17.04 1.72
N ARG A 65 -7.47 17.95 2.37
CA ARG A 65 -7.72 19.41 2.30
C ARG A 65 -7.22 20.03 1.01
N ILE A 66 -6.31 19.32 0.29
CA ILE A 66 -5.71 19.78 -0.96
C ILE A 66 -6.58 19.33 -2.13
N GLU A 67 -6.69 20.17 -3.17
CA GLU A 67 -7.36 19.83 -4.44
C GLU A 67 -6.81 18.53 -5.02
N LYS A 68 -7.70 17.68 -5.56
CA LYS A 68 -7.42 16.29 -5.94
C LYS A 68 -6.17 16.13 -6.82
N GLN A 69 -6.04 16.91 -7.88
CA GLN A 69 -4.93 16.76 -8.82
C GLN A 69 -3.57 17.07 -8.16
N LYS A 70 -3.51 18.13 -7.38
CA LYS A 70 -2.33 18.51 -6.62
C LYS A 70 -2.03 17.50 -5.50
N ARG A 71 -3.07 17.04 -4.81
CA ARG A 71 -2.98 16.01 -3.76
C ARG A 71 -2.36 14.72 -4.27
N GLU A 72 -2.82 14.20 -5.40
CA GLU A 72 -2.29 12.98 -6.00
C GLU A 72 -0.82 13.14 -6.40
N ARG A 73 -0.46 14.28 -6.99
CA ARG A 73 0.93 14.58 -7.36
C ARG A 73 1.85 14.64 -6.14
N LEU A 74 1.44 15.31 -5.07
CA LEU A 74 2.22 15.42 -3.84
C LEU A 74 2.36 14.05 -3.16
N TYR A 75 1.32 13.24 -3.17
CA TYR A 75 1.34 11.89 -2.62
C TYR A 75 2.35 10.99 -3.35
N VAL A 76 2.34 11.00 -4.68
CA VAL A 76 3.30 10.25 -5.51
C VAL A 76 4.75 10.69 -5.23
N ILE A 77 5.01 12.00 -5.14
CA ILE A 77 6.32 12.54 -4.79
C ILE A 77 6.75 12.06 -3.40
N GLY A 78 5.85 12.11 -2.44
CA GLY A 78 6.09 11.63 -1.08
C GLY A 78 6.44 10.15 -1.02
N LEU A 79 5.68 9.29 -1.72
CA LEU A 79 5.94 7.85 -1.81
C LEU A 79 7.33 7.55 -2.41
N LYS A 80 7.71 8.28 -3.45
CA LYS A 80 9.03 8.11 -4.09
C LYS A 80 10.18 8.38 -3.13
N LYS A 81 10.05 9.38 -2.26
CA LYS A 81 11.06 9.78 -1.27
C LYS A 81 10.99 9.01 0.04
N ALA A 82 9.91 8.30 0.30
CA ALA A 82 9.64 7.67 1.59
C ALA A 82 10.63 6.54 1.90
N HIS A 83 10.71 6.23 3.20
CA HIS A 83 11.44 5.06 3.70
C HIS A 83 10.92 3.76 3.06
N TRP A 84 11.79 2.75 2.93
CA TRP A 84 11.40 1.48 2.30
C TRP A 84 10.26 0.74 3.05
N HIS A 85 10.10 0.97 4.36
CA HIS A 85 8.95 0.46 5.13
C HIS A 85 7.61 0.94 4.55
N VAL A 86 7.52 2.22 4.21
CA VAL A 86 6.34 2.82 3.55
C VAL A 86 6.08 2.14 2.20
N LYS A 87 7.13 1.93 1.43
CA LYS A 87 7.03 1.31 0.09
C LYS A 87 6.56 -0.13 0.17
N LEU A 88 7.06 -0.89 1.15
CA LEU A 88 6.61 -2.26 1.38
C LEU A 88 5.12 -2.31 1.78
N VAL A 89 4.72 -1.49 2.73
CA VAL A 89 3.30 -1.42 3.12
C VAL A 89 2.44 -1.02 1.92
N LYS A 90 2.90 -0.05 1.12
CA LYS A 90 2.13 0.41 -0.05
C LYS A 90 1.99 -0.66 -1.13
N ILE A 91 3.02 -1.45 -1.43
CA ILE A 91 2.85 -2.56 -2.40
C ILE A 91 1.91 -3.65 -1.86
N CYS A 92 1.95 -3.91 -0.56
CA CYS A 92 1.01 -4.84 0.06
C CYS A 92 -0.44 -4.31 0.03
N ASP A 93 -0.63 -3.02 0.29
CA ASP A 93 -1.94 -2.36 0.17
C ASP A 93 -2.48 -2.42 -1.27
N ILE A 94 -1.66 -2.06 -2.26
CA ILE A 94 -2.03 -2.16 -3.69
C ILE A 94 -2.43 -3.61 -4.02
N THR A 95 -1.63 -4.58 -3.62
CA THR A 95 -1.86 -6.00 -3.89
C THR A 95 -3.16 -6.48 -3.24
N ALA A 96 -3.39 -6.15 -1.97
CA ALA A 96 -4.62 -6.48 -1.26
C ALA A 96 -5.86 -5.90 -1.97
N ASN A 97 -5.81 -4.64 -2.38
CA ASN A 97 -6.90 -3.99 -3.10
C ASN A 97 -7.18 -4.67 -4.46
N ILE A 98 -6.14 -5.04 -5.21
CA ILE A 98 -6.31 -5.71 -6.51
C ILE A 98 -6.89 -7.12 -6.33
N LEU A 99 -6.41 -7.87 -5.34
CA LEU A 99 -6.96 -9.20 -5.04
C LEU A 99 -8.43 -9.12 -4.60
N ASP A 100 -8.81 -8.11 -3.84
CA ASP A 100 -10.19 -7.94 -3.36
C ASP A 100 -11.18 -7.52 -4.46
N LEU A 101 -10.71 -7.10 -5.62
CA LEU A 101 -11.60 -6.78 -6.75
C LEU A 101 -12.46 -7.96 -7.20
N GLU A 102 -12.03 -9.20 -6.95
CA GLU A 102 -12.86 -10.40 -7.21
C GLU A 102 -14.13 -10.43 -6.35
N ASN A 103 -14.09 -9.85 -5.16
CA ASN A 103 -15.20 -9.80 -4.22
C ASN A 103 -16.15 -8.61 -4.46
N THR A 104 -15.91 -7.84 -5.51
CA THR A 104 -16.73 -6.69 -5.89
C THR A 104 -17.68 -7.05 -7.03
N SER A 105 -18.76 -6.27 -7.15
CA SER A 105 -19.66 -6.30 -8.32
C SER A 105 -19.16 -5.44 -9.48
N TYR A 106 -17.94 -4.94 -9.41
CA TYR A 106 -17.38 -4.06 -10.44
C TYR A 106 -17.29 -4.75 -11.79
N SER A 107 -17.65 -4.02 -12.84
CA SER A 107 -17.40 -4.41 -14.22
C SER A 107 -15.90 -4.49 -14.51
N LYS A 108 -15.54 -5.16 -15.61
CA LYS A 108 -14.14 -5.21 -16.06
C LYS A 108 -13.56 -3.80 -16.23
N LYS A 109 -14.33 -2.87 -16.79
CA LYS A 109 -13.92 -1.46 -16.99
C LYS A 109 -13.61 -0.78 -15.65
N GLU A 110 -14.45 -0.97 -14.65
CA GLU A 110 -14.25 -0.40 -13.31
C GLU A 110 -12.99 -0.98 -12.65
N LYS A 111 -12.76 -2.30 -12.76
CA LYS A 111 -11.53 -2.93 -12.26
C LYS A 111 -10.27 -2.38 -12.94
N ILE A 112 -10.31 -2.18 -14.25
CA ILE A 112 -9.21 -1.56 -15.01
C ILE A 112 -8.97 -0.12 -14.52
N ASN A 113 -10.02 0.66 -14.28
CA ASN A 113 -9.89 2.02 -13.76
C ASN A 113 -9.28 2.05 -12.36
N HIS A 114 -9.64 1.12 -11.48
CA HIS A 114 -9.00 0.97 -10.17
C HIS A 114 -7.50 0.73 -10.30
N TRP A 115 -7.10 -0.17 -11.19
CA TRP A 115 -5.69 -0.45 -11.45
C TRP A 115 -4.94 0.77 -12.02
N LYS A 116 -5.54 1.47 -12.99
CA LYS A 116 -4.95 2.70 -13.57
C LYS A 116 -4.67 3.75 -12.51
N GLY A 117 -5.54 3.90 -11.51
CA GLY A 117 -5.34 4.82 -10.40
C GLY A 117 -4.18 4.45 -9.48
N LYS A 118 -3.80 3.16 -9.42
CA LYS A 118 -2.73 2.67 -8.56
C LYS A 118 -1.36 2.62 -9.24
N LYS A 119 -1.32 2.58 -10.57
CA LYS A 119 -0.06 2.53 -11.34
C LYS A 119 0.94 3.63 -10.96
N PRO A 120 0.55 4.90 -10.80
CA PRO A 120 1.49 5.95 -10.40
C PRO A 120 2.18 5.66 -9.06
N TYR A 121 1.45 5.07 -8.12
CA TYR A 121 2.00 4.68 -6.81
C TYR A 121 3.02 3.55 -6.95
N LEU A 122 2.69 2.54 -7.76
CA LEU A 122 3.62 1.44 -8.03
C LEU A 122 4.91 1.93 -8.67
N ILE A 123 4.82 2.80 -9.67
CA ILE A 123 5.99 3.39 -10.34
C ILE A 123 6.85 4.15 -9.33
N ALA A 124 6.23 4.91 -8.41
CA ALA A 124 6.94 5.69 -7.40
C ALA A 124 7.74 4.82 -6.42
N ILE A 125 7.20 3.66 -6.03
CA ILE A 125 7.80 2.80 -4.98
C ILE A 125 8.72 1.70 -5.52
N LYS A 126 8.55 1.27 -6.77
CA LYS A 126 9.20 0.07 -7.34
C LYS A 126 10.72 0.11 -7.23
N HIS A 127 11.34 1.22 -7.64
CA HIS A 127 12.81 1.35 -7.58
C HIS A 127 13.34 1.18 -6.15
N GLY A 128 12.68 1.81 -5.17
CA GLY A 128 13.08 1.70 -3.77
C GLY A 128 12.91 0.30 -3.19
N LEU A 129 11.88 -0.45 -3.63
CA LEU A 129 11.70 -1.84 -3.25
C LEU A 129 12.82 -2.73 -3.80
N ILE A 130 13.15 -2.58 -5.08
CA ILE A 130 14.24 -3.33 -5.72
C ILE A 130 15.58 -3.02 -5.04
N LYS A 131 15.86 -1.75 -4.77
CA LYS A 131 17.08 -1.33 -4.06
C LYS A 131 17.20 -1.97 -2.67
N ASN A 132 16.11 -2.22 -2.01
CA ASN A 132 16.06 -2.81 -0.67
C ASN A 132 15.69 -4.30 -0.67
N ASN A 133 15.77 -4.99 -1.80
CA ASN A 133 15.34 -6.39 -1.93
C ASN A 133 16.02 -7.35 -0.93
N LYS A 134 17.26 -7.07 -0.55
CA LYS A 134 17.97 -7.87 0.46
C LYS A 134 17.30 -7.84 1.84
N LYS A 135 16.54 -6.77 2.12
CA LYS A 135 15.77 -6.62 3.36
C LYS A 135 14.37 -7.20 3.26
N ILE A 136 13.94 -7.57 2.06
CA ILE A 136 12.60 -8.10 1.76
C ILE A 136 12.80 -9.43 1.01
N PRO A 137 13.13 -10.52 1.72
CA PRO A 137 13.57 -11.78 1.08
C PRO A 137 12.60 -12.34 0.05
N ASP A 138 11.31 -12.23 0.31
CA ASP A 138 10.25 -12.79 -0.51
C ASP A 138 9.42 -11.72 -1.22
N LEU A 139 10.04 -10.58 -1.59
CA LEU A 139 9.36 -9.51 -2.33
C LEU A 139 8.68 -10.04 -3.60
N LYS A 140 9.30 -11.00 -4.28
CA LYS A 140 8.74 -11.64 -5.47
C LYS A 140 7.34 -12.24 -5.23
N ILE A 141 7.09 -12.80 -4.05
CA ILE A 141 5.77 -13.38 -3.71
C ILE A 141 4.68 -12.31 -3.79
N ILE A 142 4.98 -11.09 -3.36
CA ILE A 142 4.00 -9.98 -3.38
C ILE A 142 3.66 -9.61 -4.83
N PHE A 143 4.68 -9.50 -5.70
CA PHE A 143 4.46 -9.21 -7.13
C PHE A 143 3.75 -10.36 -7.85
N ASP A 144 4.06 -11.61 -7.53
CA ASP A 144 3.35 -12.77 -8.09
C ASP A 144 1.85 -12.73 -7.72
N LYS A 145 1.53 -12.37 -6.48
CA LYS A 145 0.13 -12.21 -6.04
C LYS A 145 -0.57 -11.03 -6.73
N LEU A 146 0.12 -9.90 -6.87
CA LEU A 146 -0.39 -8.76 -7.62
C LEU A 146 -0.70 -9.18 -9.07
N ASN A 147 0.22 -9.87 -9.72
CA ASN A 147 0.08 -10.31 -11.10
C ASN A 147 -1.04 -11.35 -11.25
N TYR A 148 -1.21 -12.23 -10.27
CA TYR A 148 -2.36 -13.14 -10.23
C TYR A 148 -3.69 -12.36 -10.24
N GLY A 149 -3.81 -11.34 -9.40
CA GLY A 149 -5.01 -10.50 -9.36
C GLY A 149 -5.23 -9.71 -10.66
N LEU A 150 -4.16 -9.16 -11.23
CA LEU A 150 -4.22 -8.41 -12.50
C LEU A 150 -4.68 -9.28 -13.67
N ALA A 151 -4.23 -10.53 -13.72
CA ALA A 151 -4.61 -11.48 -14.78
C ALA A 151 -6.12 -11.77 -14.78
N LYS A 152 -6.78 -11.71 -13.62
CA LYS A 152 -8.22 -11.95 -13.48
C LYS A 152 -9.09 -11.00 -14.30
N PHE A 153 -8.60 -9.82 -14.62
CA PHE A 153 -9.30 -8.86 -15.49
C PHE A 153 -8.45 -8.42 -16.70
N GLY A 154 -7.53 -9.29 -17.13
CA GLY A 154 -6.84 -9.16 -18.41
C GLY A 154 -5.74 -8.10 -18.44
N GLN A 155 -5.14 -7.76 -17.30
CA GLN A 155 -4.04 -6.81 -17.25
C GLN A 155 -2.69 -7.51 -17.36
N SER A 156 -1.73 -6.83 -18.00
CA SER A 156 -0.37 -7.32 -18.16
C SER A 156 0.35 -7.41 -16.81
N PRO A 157 1.24 -8.41 -16.63
CA PRO A 157 2.01 -8.53 -15.41
C PRO A 157 2.99 -7.37 -15.22
N VAL A 158 3.24 -7.06 -13.95
CA VAL A 158 4.28 -6.13 -13.54
C VAL A 158 5.56 -6.91 -13.29
N SER A 159 6.66 -6.51 -13.91
CA SER A 159 8.00 -7.08 -13.67
C SER A 159 8.71 -6.39 -12.52
N ILE A 160 9.60 -7.11 -11.82
CA ILE A 160 10.57 -6.56 -10.88
C ILE A 160 12.00 -6.81 -11.35
#